data_e826c6d4f7d617c35a6d47b3b17815e0
#
_entry.id   e826c6d4f7d617c35a6d47b3b17815e0
#
_cell.length_a   1.000
_cell.length_b   1.000
_cell.length_c   1.000
_cell.angle_alpha   90.00
_cell.angle_beta   90.00
_cell.angle_gamma   90.00
#
_symmetry.space_group_name_H-M   'P 1'
#
loop_
_entity.id
_entity.type
_entity.pdbx_description
1 polymer ?
#
loop_
_entity_poly.entity_id
_entity_poly.type
_entity_poly.pdbx_seq_one_letter_code
_entity_poly.pdbx_strand_id
1 'polypeptide(L)'
;MDRLLSAEQRAAWQRDGYLVLPGFKDAGQVQALRERAHEIVQGFEPDGQASVFSTREQSRLAADRAFLDSARGIHCFFEEEAFDEHGQLRQPKALSINKIGHALHDLDPVFDDFSRGPALAALAHDLGLAEPLLVQSMIIFKQPGIGGEVRWHQDATFLHDDPVSVTGLWFALEEATRDNGCLWVQPGGHRGPLRVVFERGGTAEAPSLALRTLDQTPWPDASQAVPVEVPAGTLVCLHGLLPHWSAPNRSPNSRQAYSVHAVDARSRWSSANWLRLEGGPALRGFDGPGR
;
A
#
# COMPACT_ATOMS: atom_id res chain seq x y z
N MET A 1 25.98 4.45 9.38
CA MET A 1 24.70 5.13 9.73
C MET A 1 24.29 4.72 11.13
N ASP A 2 23.81 5.67 11.93
CA ASP A 2 23.27 5.35 13.24
C ASP A 2 22.00 4.53 13.09
N ARG A 3 21.85 3.51 13.93
CA ARG A 3 20.68 2.63 13.91
C ARG A 3 19.49 3.32 14.56
N LEU A 4 18.30 3.17 13.96
CA LEU A 4 17.06 3.68 14.51
C LEU A 4 16.40 2.67 15.46
N LEU A 5 16.42 1.39 15.09
CA LEU A 5 15.77 0.32 15.85
C LEU A 5 16.68 -0.22 16.96
N SER A 6 16.08 -0.50 18.11
CA SER A 6 16.75 -1.26 19.18
C SER A 6 17.07 -2.70 18.73
N ALA A 7 17.94 -3.38 19.46
CA ALA A 7 18.24 -4.79 19.21
C ALA A 7 16.99 -5.68 19.34
N GLU A 8 16.12 -5.35 20.29
CA GLU A 8 14.86 -6.06 20.52
C GLU A 8 13.88 -5.87 19.36
N GLN A 9 13.74 -4.63 18.86
CA GLN A 9 12.89 -4.33 17.70
C GLN A 9 13.36 -5.07 16.44
N ARG A 10 14.67 -5.11 16.19
CA ARG A 10 15.22 -5.89 15.07
C ARG A 10 14.98 -7.40 15.24
N ALA A 11 15.13 -7.92 16.47
CA ALA A 11 14.81 -9.33 16.74
C ALA A 11 13.32 -9.62 16.54
N ALA A 12 12.43 -8.71 16.93
CA ALA A 12 10.99 -8.80 16.68
C ALA A 12 10.67 -8.80 15.18
N TRP A 13 11.29 -7.90 14.39
CA TRP A 13 11.18 -7.88 12.93
C TRP A 13 11.53 -9.22 12.30
N GLN A 14 12.67 -9.80 12.68
CA GLN A 14 13.12 -11.10 12.16
C GLN A 14 12.23 -12.26 12.61
N ARG A 15 11.63 -12.18 13.78
CA ARG A 15 10.75 -13.21 14.32
C ARG A 15 9.33 -13.14 13.73
N ASP A 16 8.77 -11.94 13.67
CA ASP A 16 7.34 -11.74 13.43
C ASP A 16 7.04 -11.25 12.00
N GLY A 17 8.00 -10.59 11.32
CA GLY A 17 7.86 -10.02 9.98
C GLY A 17 7.07 -8.72 9.93
N TYR A 18 6.78 -8.11 11.08
CA TYR A 18 6.21 -6.77 11.19
C TYR A 18 6.72 -6.05 12.43
N LEU A 19 6.63 -4.73 12.41
CA LEU A 19 6.89 -3.87 13.57
C LEU A 19 5.83 -2.78 13.66
N VAL A 20 5.51 -2.39 14.89
CA VAL A 20 4.65 -1.24 15.18
C VAL A 20 5.49 -0.17 15.87
N LEU A 21 5.55 1.02 15.30
CA LEU A 21 6.33 2.16 15.76
C LEU A 21 5.38 3.34 16.04
N PRO A 22 4.81 3.43 17.25
CA PRO A 22 3.87 4.50 17.60
C PRO A 22 4.54 5.89 17.55
N GLY A 23 3.78 6.91 17.12
CA GLY A 23 4.28 8.29 17.09
C GLY A 23 5.44 8.53 16.13
N PHE A 24 5.61 7.71 15.10
CA PHE A 24 6.68 7.87 14.10
C PHE A 24 6.53 9.15 13.29
N LYS A 25 5.29 9.55 13.02
CA LYS A 25 4.93 10.84 12.41
C LYS A 25 4.13 11.66 13.41
N ASP A 26 4.42 12.93 13.52
CA ASP A 26 3.70 13.84 14.39
C ASP A 26 2.33 14.24 13.81
N ALA A 27 1.50 14.87 14.64
CA ALA A 27 0.14 15.25 14.25
C ALA A 27 0.12 16.27 13.10
N GLY A 28 1.10 17.19 13.03
CA GLY A 28 1.20 18.17 11.95
C GLY A 28 1.51 17.51 10.61
N GLN A 29 2.45 16.57 10.58
CA GLN A 29 2.80 15.79 9.38
C GLN A 29 1.59 14.96 8.90
N VAL A 30 0.89 14.28 9.81
CA VAL A 30 -0.31 13.49 9.49
C VAL A 30 -1.41 14.40 8.93
N GLN A 31 -1.65 15.55 9.56
CA GLN A 31 -2.68 16.49 9.12
C GLN A 31 -2.39 17.05 7.73
N ALA A 32 -1.15 17.48 7.47
CA ALA A 32 -0.75 18.00 6.17
C ALA A 32 -0.98 16.97 5.04
N LEU A 33 -0.66 15.69 5.31
CA LEU A 33 -0.88 14.62 4.34
C LEU A 33 -2.37 14.37 4.07
N ARG A 34 -3.20 14.39 5.12
CA ARG A 34 -4.66 14.22 5.00
C ARG A 34 -5.31 15.37 4.24
N GLU A 35 -4.90 16.61 4.53
CA GLU A 35 -5.37 17.80 3.80
C GLU A 35 -5.01 17.71 2.32
N ARG A 36 -3.76 17.33 2.00
CA ARG A 36 -3.33 17.16 0.62
C ARG A 36 -4.10 16.04 -0.10
N ALA A 37 -4.33 14.91 0.54
CA ALA A 37 -5.15 13.84 -0.01
C ALA A 37 -6.58 14.31 -0.29
N HIS A 38 -7.16 15.10 0.62
CA HIS A 38 -8.48 15.70 0.42
C HIS A 38 -8.52 16.64 -0.78
N GLU A 39 -7.52 17.53 -0.94
CA GLU A 39 -7.39 18.41 -2.10
C GLU A 39 -7.34 17.61 -3.42
N ILE A 40 -6.56 16.52 -3.47
CA ILE A 40 -6.49 15.64 -4.64
C ILE A 40 -7.88 15.06 -4.97
N VAL A 41 -8.60 14.58 -3.96
CA VAL A 41 -9.97 14.04 -4.14
C VAL A 41 -10.94 15.14 -4.60
N GLN A 42 -10.83 16.36 -4.07
CA GLN A 42 -11.69 17.46 -4.48
C GLN A 42 -11.46 17.86 -5.94
N GLY A 43 -10.19 17.94 -6.34
CA GLY A 43 -9.80 18.27 -7.72
C GLY A 43 -9.98 17.14 -8.73
N PHE A 44 -10.28 15.92 -8.26
CA PHE A 44 -10.49 14.77 -9.14
C PHE A 44 -11.86 14.85 -9.82
N GLU A 45 -11.85 14.87 -11.15
CA GLU A 45 -13.04 14.71 -11.99
C GLU A 45 -12.89 13.39 -12.77
N PRO A 46 -13.83 12.45 -12.61
CA PRO A 46 -13.77 11.19 -13.34
C PRO A 46 -14.01 11.41 -14.83
N ASP A 47 -13.02 11.10 -15.67
CA ASP A 47 -13.11 11.16 -17.13
C ASP A 47 -13.99 10.01 -17.64
N GLY A 48 -15.29 10.27 -17.80
CA GLY A 48 -16.24 9.36 -18.42
C GLY A 48 -16.64 8.16 -17.55
N GLN A 49 -15.86 7.09 -17.51
CA GLN A 49 -16.15 5.90 -16.71
C GLN A 49 -15.36 5.93 -15.39
N ALA A 50 -16.06 5.92 -14.26
CA ALA A 50 -15.43 5.91 -12.95
C ALA A 50 -14.62 4.61 -12.73
N SER A 51 -13.33 4.73 -12.46
CA SER A 51 -12.49 3.58 -12.09
C SER A 51 -12.84 3.09 -10.69
N VAL A 52 -13.33 1.85 -10.59
CA VAL A 52 -13.67 1.19 -9.34
C VAL A 52 -12.57 0.20 -8.98
N PHE A 53 -12.01 0.33 -7.78
CA PHE A 53 -11.03 -0.64 -7.29
C PHE A 53 -11.72 -1.81 -6.59
N SER A 54 -11.41 -3.03 -7.04
CA SER A 54 -11.92 -4.25 -6.44
C SER A 54 -10.79 -5.23 -6.14
N THR A 55 -10.77 -5.77 -4.92
CA THR A 55 -9.92 -6.91 -4.57
C THR A 55 -10.57 -8.24 -4.96
N ARG A 56 -11.85 -8.25 -5.34
CA ARG A 56 -12.63 -9.44 -5.72
C ARG A 56 -12.56 -9.73 -7.22
N GLU A 57 -12.54 -8.68 -8.05
CA GLU A 57 -12.61 -8.77 -9.51
C GLU A 57 -11.37 -8.14 -10.17
N GLN A 58 -10.19 -8.59 -9.79
CA GLN A 58 -8.92 -8.04 -10.27
C GLN A 58 -8.73 -8.14 -11.80
N SER A 59 -9.43 -9.08 -12.46
CA SER A 59 -9.43 -9.16 -13.93
C SER A 59 -10.03 -7.93 -14.62
N ARG A 60 -10.92 -7.20 -13.96
CA ARG A 60 -11.47 -5.93 -14.49
C ARG A 60 -10.41 -4.84 -14.56
N LEU A 61 -9.39 -4.88 -13.68
CA LEU A 61 -8.31 -3.90 -13.67
C LEU A 61 -7.46 -3.96 -14.95
N ALA A 62 -7.44 -5.08 -15.66
CA ALA A 62 -6.71 -5.21 -16.93
C ALA A 62 -7.28 -4.33 -18.05
N ALA A 63 -8.61 -4.14 -18.04
CA ALA A 63 -9.30 -3.27 -19.00
C ALA A 63 -9.33 -1.80 -18.53
N ASP A 64 -8.96 -1.54 -17.29
CA ASP A 64 -8.93 -0.20 -16.72
C ASP A 64 -7.59 0.47 -17.02
N ARG A 65 -7.61 1.35 -18.04
CA ARG A 65 -6.44 2.11 -18.45
C ARG A 65 -5.94 3.01 -17.35
N ALA A 66 -6.84 3.61 -16.56
CA ALA A 66 -6.49 4.47 -15.43
C ALA A 66 -5.72 3.70 -14.36
N PHE A 67 -6.04 2.41 -14.12
CA PHE A 67 -5.27 1.56 -13.22
C PHE A 67 -3.84 1.34 -13.73
N LEU A 68 -3.67 1.02 -15.00
CA LEU A 68 -2.33 0.78 -15.58
C LEU A 68 -1.50 2.06 -15.63
N ASP A 69 -2.12 3.20 -15.99
CA ASP A 69 -1.46 4.50 -16.06
C ASP A 69 -1.11 5.03 -14.66
N SER A 70 -1.86 4.64 -13.63
CA SER A 70 -1.58 5.02 -12.24
C SER A 70 -0.25 4.49 -11.72
N ALA A 71 0.35 3.47 -12.35
CA ALA A 71 1.69 2.98 -12.00
C ALA A 71 2.73 4.11 -11.97
N ARG A 72 2.54 5.15 -12.78
CA ARG A 72 3.41 6.32 -12.91
C ARG A 72 2.65 7.65 -12.74
N GLY A 73 1.47 7.60 -12.13
CA GLY A 73 0.57 8.74 -11.98
C GLY A 73 -0.08 8.80 -10.62
N ILE A 74 -0.91 9.82 -10.46
CA ILE A 74 -1.78 10.00 -9.28
C ILE A 74 -3.21 9.89 -9.78
N HIS A 75 -3.89 8.80 -9.42
CA HIS A 75 -5.27 8.49 -9.82
C HIS A 75 -6.11 8.14 -8.60
N CYS A 76 -7.37 8.57 -8.62
CA CYS A 76 -8.36 8.20 -7.62
C CYS A 76 -9.20 7.02 -8.11
N PHE A 77 -9.50 6.09 -7.21
CA PHE A 77 -10.33 4.92 -7.48
C PHE A 77 -11.49 4.89 -6.49
N PHE A 78 -12.68 4.61 -6.98
CA PHE A 78 -13.86 4.50 -6.14
C PHE A 78 -13.94 3.15 -5.40
N GLU A 79 -14.67 3.15 -4.28
CA GLU A 79 -15.06 1.92 -3.59
C GLU A 79 -16.02 1.08 -4.46
N GLU A 80 -16.01 -0.25 -4.28
CA GLU A 80 -16.94 -1.15 -4.97
C GLU A 80 -18.41 -0.79 -4.71
N GLU A 81 -18.71 -0.40 -3.48
CA GLU A 81 -20.07 -0.05 -3.05
C GLU A 81 -20.37 1.45 -3.19
N ALA A 82 -19.54 2.22 -3.91
CA ALA A 82 -19.74 3.66 -4.06
C ALA A 82 -20.99 4.04 -4.87
N PHE A 83 -21.41 3.17 -5.80
CA PHE A 83 -22.49 3.45 -6.71
C PHE A 83 -23.73 2.59 -6.40
N ASP A 84 -24.90 3.16 -6.67
CA ASP A 84 -26.16 2.44 -6.63
C ASP A 84 -26.45 1.71 -7.98
N GLU A 85 -27.59 1.05 -8.09
CA GLU A 85 -28.04 0.34 -9.29
C GLU A 85 -28.27 1.24 -10.52
N HIS A 86 -28.37 2.56 -10.31
CA HIS A 86 -28.53 3.58 -11.35
C HIS A 86 -27.22 4.26 -11.71
N GLY A 87 -26.08 3.85 -11.11
CA GLY A 87 -24.77 4.45 -11.31
C GLY A 87 -24.57 5.79 -10.60
N GLN A 88 -25.44 6.14 -9.63
CA GLN A 88 -25.29 7.35 -8.83
C GLN A 88 -24.49 7.07 -7.56
N LEU A 89 -23.66 8.04 -7.14
CA LEU A 89 -22.96 7.93 -5.87
C LEU A 89 -23.91 7.83 -4.69
N ARG A 90 -23.73 6.82 -3.85
CA ARG A 90 -24.52 6.60 -2.62
C ARG A 90 -24.23 7.63 -1.54
N GLN A 91 -23.07 8.27 -1.61
CA GLN A 91 -22.61 9.27 -0.65
C GLN A 91 -21.70 10.29 -1.34
N PRO A 92 -21.34 11.42 -0.71
CA PRO A 92 -20.45 12.42 -1.30
C PRO A 92 -19.17 11.82 -1.87
N LYS A 93 -18.66 12.35 -2.99
CA LYS A 93 -17.42 11.90 -3.65
C LYS A 93 -16.27 11.68 -2.67
N ALA A 94 -16.06 12.60 -1.73
CA ALA A 94 -15.01 12.52 -0.73
C ALA A 94 -15.09 11.28 0.18
N LEU A 95 -16.29 10.73 0.35
CA LEU A 95 -16.55 9.50 1.12
C LEU A 95 -16.74 8.26 0.25
N SER A 96 -16.48 8.38 -1.06
CA SER A 96 -16.69 7.30 -2.03
C SER A 96 -15.38 6.78 -2.63
N ILE A 97 -14.25 7.43 -2.35
CA ILE A 97 -12.93 7.02 -2.84
C ILE A 97 -12.34 5.91 -1.98
N ASN A 98 -11.87 4.85 -2.62
CA ASN A 98 -11.15 3.73 -2.01
C ASN A 98 -9.67 4.04 -1.84
N LYS A 99 -9.02 4.55 -2.91
CA LYS A 99 -7.59 4.85 -2.88
C LYS A 99 -7.19 5.96 -3.84
N ILE A 100 -6.02 6.52 -3.56
CA ILE A 100 -5.24 7.33 -4.49
C ILE A 100 -3.90 6.61 -4.69
N GLY A 101 -3.47 6.36 -5.90
CA GLY A 101 -2.20 5.66 -6.20
C GLY A 101 -1.68 6.00 -7.59
N HIS A 102 -0.46 5.66 -7.91
CA HIS A 102 0.48 4.86 -7.10
C HIS A 102 1.87 5.52 -7.05
N ALA A 103 2.02 6.78 -7.51
CA ALA A 103 3.29 7.51 -7.54
C ALA A 103 3.27 8.82 -6.73
N LEU A 104 2.45 8.88 -5.68
CA LEU A 104 2.33 10.07 -4.81
C LEU A 104 3.69 10.52 -4.25
N HIS A 105 4.52 9.58 -3.78
CA HIS A 105 5.84 9.80 -3.20
C HIS A 105 6.84 10.47 -4.15
N ASP A 106 6.59 10.47 -5.45
CA ASP A 106 7.47 11.05 -6.45
C ASP A 106 6.88 12.29 -7.13
N LEU A 107 5.56 12.37 -7.23
CA LEU A 107 4.88 13.38 -8.04
C LEU A 107 4.23 14.49 -7.22
N ASP A 108 4.03 14.30 -5.93
CA ASP A 108 3.41 15.30 -5.06
C ASP A 108 4.39 15.74 -3.96
N PRO A 109 4.68 17.05 -3.82
CA PRO A 109 5.72 17.50 -2.90
C PRO A 109 5.42 17.24 -1.42
N VAL A 110 4.14 17.20 -1.01
CA VAL A 110 3.77 16.90 0.38
C VAL A 110 4.00 15.42 0.68
N PHE A 111 3.66 14.54 -0.27
CA PHE A 111 3.92 13.11 -0.16
C PHE A 111 5.39 12.76 -0.31
N ASP A 112 6.14 13.50 -1.14
CA ASP A 112 7.59 13.34 -1.29
C ASP A 112 8.30 13.63 0.05
N ASP A 113 8.01 14.77 0.68
CA ASP A 113 8.59 15.16 1.98
C ASP A 113 8.20 14.17 3.09
N PHE A 114 6.95 13.74 3.13
CA PHE A 114 6.48 12.77 4.12
C PHE A 114 7.15 11.39 3.99
N SER A 115 7.43 10.96 2.75
CA SER A 115 7.93 9.62 2.42
C SER A 115 9.44 9.48 2.59
N ARG A 116 10.16 10.57 2.81
CA ARG A 116 11.63 10.60 2.84
C ARG A 116 12.17 11.20 4.13
N GLY A 117 13.45 11.08 4.30
CA GLY A 117 14.19 11.64 5.41
C GLY A 117 15.08 10.64 6.15
N PRO A 118 16.01 11.13 6.97
CA PRO A 118 17.06 10.32 7.59
C PRO A 118 16.53 9.20 8.50
N ALA A 119 15.40 9.44 9.18
CA ALA A 119 14.79 8.43 10.04
C ALA A 119 14.26 7.24 9.22
N LEU A 120 13.62 7.49 8.06
CA LEU A 120 13.12 6.44 7.17
C LEU A 120 14.27 5.71 6.47
N ALA A 121 15.34 6.42 6.08
CA ALA A 121 16.55 5.82 5.55
C ALA A 121 17.20 4.85 6.55
N ALA A 122 17.42 5.30 7.79
CA ALA A 122 17.97 4.47 8.86
C ALA A 122 17.07 3.26 9.17
N LEU A 123 15.75 3.45 9.20
CA LEU A 123 14.78 2.38 9.38
C LEU A 123 14.89 1.33 8.26
N ALA A 124 14.91 1.74 6.99
CA ALA A 124 15.03 0.83 5.87
C ALA A 124 16.28 -0.04 5.93
N HIS A 125 17.41 0.54 6.32
CA HIS A 125 18.64 -0.22 6.56
C HIS A 125 18.52 -1.19 7.75
N ASP A 126 17.89 -0.78 8.85
CA ASP A 126 17.67 -1.66 10.01
C ASP A 126 16.70 -2.82 9.67
N LEU A 127 15.77 -2.62 8.71
CA LEU A 127 14.88 -3.67 8.18
C LEU A 127 15.57 -4.58 7.16
N GLY A 128 16.80 -4.27 6.73
CA GLY A 128 17.62 -5.13 5.88
C GLY A 128 17.78 -4.68 4.42
N LEU A 129 17.24 -3.52 4.03
CA LEU A 129 17.45 -2.96 2.70
C LEU A 129 18.81 -2.22 2.66
N ALA A 130 19.74 -2.69 1.85
CA ALA A 130 21.06 -2.06 1.77
C ALA A 130 21.08 -0.84 0.83
N GLU A 131 20.33 -0.90 -0.24
CA GLU A 131 20.15 0.19 -1.21
C GLU A 131 18.65 0.44 -1.45
N PRO A 132 17.93 1.04 -0.45
CA PRO A 132 16.48 1.14 -0.51
C PRO A 132 16.02 2.13 -1.59
N LEU A 133 15.07 1.69 -2.43
CA LEU A 133 14.39 2.48 -3.44
C LEU A 133 12.88 2.44 -3.22
N LEU A 134 12.20 3.58 -3.34
CA LEU A 134 10.74 3.66 -3.29
C LEU A 134 10.16 3.30 -4.66
N VAL A 135 9.17 2.40 -4.68
CA VAL A 135 8.58 1.89 -5.92
C VAL A 135 7.11 2.20 -6.09
N GLN A 136 6.39 2.35 -4.98
CA GLN A 136 4.94 2.57 -5.00
C GLN A 136 4.49 3.31 -3.74
N SER A 137 3.44 4.11 -3.86
CA SER A 137 2.74 4.67 -2.72
C SER A 137 1.26 4.83 -2.98
N MET A 138 0.45 4.72 -1.93
CA MET A 138 -1.00 4.93 -2.03
C MET A 138 -1.61 5.40 -0.72
N ILE A 139 -2.59 6.28 -0.82
CA ILE A 139 -3.57 6.48 0.24
C ILE A 139 -4.65 5.42 0.09
N ILE A 140 -5.00 4.79 1.20
CA ILE A 140 -6.09 3.82 1.28
C ILE A 140 -7.12 4.37 2.24
N PHE A 141 -8.32 4.61 1.72
CA PHE A 141 -9.47 5.02 2.50
C PHE A 141 -10.31 3.77 2.81
N LYS A 142 -10.64 3.59 4.06
CA LYS A 142 -11.73 2.72 4.48
C LYS A 142 -12.91 3.62 4.83
N GLN A 143 -13.75 3.88 3.86
CA GLN A 143 -14.85 4.82 4.00
C GLN A 143 -15.91 4.33 5.00
N PRO A 144 -16.58 5.24 5.72
CA PRO A 144 -17.66 4.85 6.62
C PRO A 144 -18.73 4.03 5.91
N GLY A 145 -19.08 2.88 6.46
CA GLY A 145 -20.16 2.01 6.01
C GLY A 145 -19.90 1.21 4.73
N ILE A 146 -19.09 1.70 3.80
CA ILE A 146 -18.83 1.07 2.49
C ILE A 146 -17.38 0.62 2.27
N GLY A 147 -16.46 0.94 3.20
CA GLY A 147 -15.05 0.57 3.05
C GLY A 147 -14.87 -0.92 2.81
N GLY A 148 -14.34 -1.28 1.65
CA GLY A 148 -14.22 -2.66 1.18
C GLY A 148 -13.21 -3.49 1.99
N GLU A 149 -13.33 -4.81 1.90
CA GLU A 149 -12.34 -5.74 2.42
C GLU A 149 -11.04 -5.63 1.61
N VAL A 150 -9.89 -5.69 2.28
CA VAL A 150 -8.62 -6.06 1.63
C VAL A 150 -8.32 -7.49 2.01
N ARG A 151 -8.46 -8.41 1.07
CA ARG A 151 -8.28 -9.85 1.28
C ARG A 151 -6.86 -10.19 1.70
N TRP A 152 -6.68 -11.39 2.25
CA TRP A 152 -5.36 -11.93 2.54
C TRP A 152 -4.44 -11.80 1.33
N HIS A 153 -3.27 -11.20 1.53
CA HIS A 153 -2.23 -11.05 0.51
C HIS A 153 -0.85 -10.93 1.16
N GLN A 154 0.14 -10.91 0.33
CA GLN A 154 1.53 -10.57 0.61
C GLN A 154 1.87 -9.40 -0.32
N ASP A 155 2.60 -8.38 0.14
CA ASP A 155 2.94 -7.23 -0.73
C ASP A 155 3.75 -7.66 -1.95
N ALA A 156 4.62 -8.68 -1.79
CA ALA A 156 5.37 -9.29 -2.87
C ALA A 156 4.48 -9.93 -3.96
N THR A 157 3.19 -10.15 -3.70
CA THR A 157 2.22 -10.55 -4.73
C THR A 157 2.14 -9.51 -5.84
N PHE A 158 2.17 -8.24 -5.48
CA PHE A 158 1.98 -7.11 -6.41
C PHE A 158 3.29 -6.45 -6.83
N LEU A 159 4.35 -6.64 -6.04
CA LEU A 159 5.65 -5.97 -6.17
C LEU A 159 6.77 -7.02 -6.07
N HIS A 160 6.80 -7.92 -7.06
CA HIS A 160 7.68 -9.08 -7.03
C HIS A 160 9.10 -8.73 -7.47
N ASP A 161 10.06 -9.03 -6.60
CA ASP A 161 11.50 -8.95 -6.86
C ASP A 161 12.21 -10.24 -6.37
N ASP A 162 13.45 -10.47 -6.81
CA ASP A 162 14.20 -11.68 -6.50
C ASP A 162 15.68 -11.36 -6.18
N PRO A 163 16.16 -11.65 -4.96
CA PRO A 163 15.43 -12.15 -3.81
C PRO A 163 14.37 -11.15 -3.33
N VAL A 164 13.27 -11.65 -2.70
CA VAL A 164 12.21 -10.78 -2.22
C VAL A 164 12.74 -9.82 -1.17
N SER A 165 12.67 -8.53 -1.47
CA SER A 165 13.12 -7.44 -0.60
C SER A 165 12.01 -6.44 -0.27
N VAL A 166 10.89 -6.49 -0.99
CA VAL A 166 9.81 -5.53 -0.79
C VAL A 166 9.41 -5.41 0.68
N THR A 167 9.34 -4.17 1.13
CA THR A 167 9.00 -3.80 2.51
C THR A 167 7.93 -2.73 2.46
N GLY A 168 6.79 -3.00 3.10
CA GLY A 168 5.68 -2.06 3.23
C GLY A 168 5.87 -1.17 4.46
N LEU A 169 5.69 0.13 4.28
CA LEU A 169 5.65 1.16 5.31
C LEU A 169 4.24 1.73 5.36
N TRP A 170 3.43 1.26 6.29
CA TRP A 170 2.03 1.64 6.42
C TRP A 170 1.86 2.65 7.57
N PHE A 171 1.46 3.88 7.25
CA PHE A 171 1.25 4.96 8.20
C PHE A 171 -0.24 5.12 8.50
N ALA A 172 -0.63 4.99 9.75
CA ALA A 172 -1.97 5.32 10.20
C ALA A 172 -2.17 6.83 10.16
N LEU A 173 -3.04 7.33 9.30
CA LEU A 173 -3.41 8.75 9.24
C LEU A 173 -4.61 9.07 10.14
N GLU A 174 -5.35 8.05 10.53
CA GLU A 174 -6.42 8.06 11.52
C GLU A 174 -6.23 6.86 12.44
N GLU A 175 -6.91 6.88 13.59
CA GLU A 175 -6.94 5.72 14.46
C GLU A 175 -7.49 4.50 13.71
N ALA A 176 -6.79 3.40 13.79
CA ALA A 176 -7.18 2.13 13.20
C ALA A 176 -7.59 1.15 14.30
N THR A 177 -8.83 0.71 14.26
CA THR A 177 -9.44 -0.23 15.20
C THR A 177 -10.03 -1.43 14.45
N ARG A 178 -10.41 -2.47 15.17
CA ARG A 178 -11.13 -3.62 14.57
C ARG A 178 -12.43 -3.18 13.89
N ASP A 179 -13.11 -2.19 14.44
CA ASP A 179 -14.42 -1.76 13.97
C ASP A 179 -14.34 -0.98 12.66
N ASN A 180 -13.24 -0.21 12.42
CA ASN A 180 -13.06 0.57 11.20
C ASN A 180 -12.06 -0.05 10.21
N GLY A 181 -11.64 -1.29 10.43
CA GLY A 181 -10.82 -2.05 9.49
C GLY A 181 -9.31 -1.85 9.65
N CYS A 182 -8.78 -2.03 10.87
CA CYS A 182 -7.34 -2.11 11.11
C CYS A 182 -6.70 -3.25 10.31
N LEU A 183 -5.37 -3.25 10.24
CA LEU A 183 -4.62 -4.38 9.70
C LEU A 183 -4.73 -5.60 10.61
N TRP A 184 -4.73 -6.78 10.00
CA TRP A 184 -4.55 -8.06 10.63
C TRP A 184 -3.35 -8.75 9.99
N VAL A 185 -2.44 -9.28 10.78
CA VAL A 185 -1.20 -9.91 10.33
C VAL A 185 -1.06 -11.32 10.89
N GLN A 186 -0.36 -12.19 10.17
CA GLN A 186 0.09 -13.49 10.69
C GLN A 186 1.52 -13.38 11.18
N PRO A 187 1.80 -13.25 12.49
CA PRO A 187 3.17 -13.17 13.00
C PRO A 187 4.00 -14.38 12.55
N GLY A 188 5.21 -14.13 12.03
CA GLY A 188 6.10 -15.17 11.52
C GLY A 188 5.72 -15.75 10.16
N GLY A 189 4.57 -15.36 9.58
CA GLY A 189 4.10 -15.85 8.28
C GLY A 189 4.99 -15.50 7.10
N HIS A 190 5.85 -14.48 7.24
CA HIS A 190 6.83 -14.08 6.22
C HIS A 190 7.92 -15.14 5.96
N ARG A 191 8.08 -16.13 6.82
CA ARG A 191 8.98 -17.27 6.60
C ARG A 191 8.37 -18.35 5.67
N GLY A 192 7.09 -18.20 5.34
CA GLY A 192 6.41 -19.04 4.36
C GLY A 192 6.70 -18.59 2.92
N PRO A 193 6.23 -19.37 1.93
CA PRO A 193 6.45 -19.06 0.52
C PRO A 193 5.62 -17.87 0.06
N LEU A 194 6.05 -17.25 -1.04
CA LEU A 194 5.19 -16.37 -1.84
C LEU A 194 4.13 -17.25 -2.54
N ARG A 195 2.85 -16.98 -2.22
CA ARG A 195 1.73 -17.83 -2.69
C ARG A 195 1.25 -17.50 -4.09
N VAL A 196 1.21 -16.20 -4.39
CA VAL A 196 0.59 -15.71 -5.63
C VAL A 196 1.40 -14.51 -6.13
N VAL A 197 1.48 -14.34 -7.44
CA VAL A 197 1.99 -13.11 -8.09
C VAL A 197 0.93 -12.51 -9.00
N PHE A 198 0.86 -11.18 -9.02
CA PHE A 198 -0.01 -10.41 -9.89
C PHE A 198 0.80 -9.91 -11.08
N GLU A 199 0.60 -10.52 -12.23
CA GLU A 199 1.43 -10.33 -13.40
C GLU A 199 0.69 -9.61 -14.53
N ARG A 200 1.45 -8.79 -15.27
CA ARG A 200 1.03 -8.14 -16.48
C ARG A 200 1.60 -8.90 -17.68
N GLY A 201 0.70 -9.42 -18.49
CA GLY A 201 0.97 -10.05 -19.77
C GLY A 201 0.32 -9.30 -20.93
N GLY A 202 0.15 -10.00 -22.08
CA GLY A 202 -0.44 -9.43 -23.29
C GLY A 202 0.49 -8.50 -24.04
N THR A 203 -0.08 -7.72 -24.96
CA THR A 203 0.65 -6.69 -25.74
C THR A 203 0.42 -5.30 -25.15
N ALA A 204 1.11 -4.28 -25.71
CA ALA A 204 0.87 -2.87 -25.29
C ALA A 204 -0.55 -2.42 -25.61
N GLU A 205 -1.13 -2.91 -26.71
CA GLU A 205 -2.48 -2.58 -27.18
C GLU A 205 -3.57 -3.35 -26.44
N ALA A 206 -3.24 -4.57 -25.99
CA ALA A 206 -4.16 -5.47 -25.27
C ALA A 206 -3.46 -6.06 -24.03
N PRO A 207 -3.23 -5.25 -22.98
CA PRO A 207 -2.62 -5.74 -21.75
C PRO A 207 -3.57 -6.69 -21.02
N SER A 208 -3.00 -7.67 -20.34
CA SER A 208 -3.74 -8.56 -19.43
C SER A 208 -3.14 -8.49 -18.04
N LEU A 209 -3.96 -8.66 -17.03
CA LEU A 209 -3.54 -8.80 -15.63
C LEU A 209 -4.09 -10.11 -15.08
N ALA A 210 -3.26 -10.88 -14.43
CA ALA A 210 -3.67 -12.16 -13.86
C ALA A 210 -2.94 -12.45 -12.55
N LEU A 211 -3.64 -13.14 -11.66
CA LEU A 211 -3.03 -13.80 -10.51
C LEU A 211 -2.52 -15.18 -10.94
N ARG A 212 -1.24 -15.43 -10.74
CA ARG A 212 -0.65 -16.76 -10.94
C ARG A 212 -0.24 -17.35 -9.60
N THR A 213 -0.80 -18.50 -9.27
CA THR A 213 -0.44 -19.25 -8.06
C THR A 213 0.95 -19.83 -8.21
N LEU A 214 1.81 -19.54 -7.25
CA LEU A 214 3.16 -20.10 -7.13
C LEU A 214 3.20 -21.26 -6.14
N ASP A 215 2.45 -21.13 -5.05
CA ASP A 215 2.41 -22.09 -3.95
C ASP A 215 0.97 -22.29 -3.47
N GLN A 216 0.61 -23.51 -3.14
CA GLN A 216 -0.76 -23.88 -2.72
C GLN A 216 -0.93 -23.86 -1.20
N THR A 217 0.05 -23.38 -0.44
CA THR A 217 -0.10 -23.21 1.01
C THR A 217 -1.33 -22.35 1.29
N PRO A 218 -2.29 -22.81 2.10
CA PRO A 218 -3.50 -22.04 2.38
C PRO A 218 -3.19 -20.69 3.01
N TRP A 219 -4.06 -19.70 2.75
CA TRP A 219 -4.04 -18.46 3.51
C TRP A 219 -4.35 -18.74 4.97
N PRO A 220 -3.82 -17.94 5.91
CA PRO A 220 -4.07 -18.13 7.33
C PRO A 220 -5.57 -18.12 7.66
N ASP A 221 -5.95 -18.91 8.63
CA ASP A 221 -7.25 -18.73 9.29
C ASP A 221 -7.24 -17.45 10.14
N ALA A 222 -8.39 -16.79 10.27
CA ALA A 222 -8.52 -15.59 11.07
C ALA A 222 -8.08 -15.76 12.53
N SER A 223 -8.18 -16.97 13.08
CA SER A 223 -7.70 -17.32 14.43
C SER A 223 -6.17 -17.27 14.58
N GLN A 224 -5.44 -17.32 13.47
CA GLN A 224 -3.98 -17.26 13.44
C GLN A 224 -3.47 -15.80 13.25
N ALA A 225 -4.38 -14.87 13.06
CA ALA A 225 -4.07 -13.47 12.84
C ALA A 225 -4.18 -12.66 14.14
N VAL A 226 -3.37 -11.62 14.22
CA VAL A 226 -3.48 -10.62 15.29
C VAL A 226 -3.89 -9.27 14.70
N PRO A 227 -4.81 -8.55 15.35
CA PRO A 227 -5.19 -7.21 14.93
C PRO A 227 -4.09 -6.22 15.31
N VAL A 228 -3.82 -5.27 14.42
CA VAL A 228 -2.88 -4.19 14.62
C VAL A 228 -3.69 -2.90 14.81
N GLU A 229 -4.22 -2.72 16.02
CA GLU A 229 -4.95 -1.51 16.41
C GLU A 229 -3.94 -0.44 16.83
N VAL A 230 -4.00 0.73 16.21
CA VAL A 230 -2.98 1.77 16.40
C VAL A 230 -3.57 3.17 16.31
N PRO A 231 -3.05 4.14 17.08
CA PRO A 231 -3.40 5.55 16.93
C PRO A 231 -2.81 6.15 15.65
N ALA A 232 -3.35 7.29 15.22
CA ALA A 232 -2.78 8.10 14.14
C ALA A 232 -1.31 8.46 14.42
N GLY A 233 -0.49 8.58 13.37
CA GLY A 233 0.94 8.83 13.43
C GLY A 233 1.80 7.58 13.66
N THR A 234 1.19 6.41 13.83
CA THR A 234 1.91 5.14 13.94
C THR A 234 2.37 4.66 12.57
N LEU A 235 3.62 4.16 12.50
CA LEU A 235 4.13 3.41 11.37
C LEU A 235 4.08 1.91 11.67
N VAL A 236 3.50 1.13 10.77
CA VAL A 236 3.56 -0.33 10.75
C VAL A 236 4.46 -0.76 9.59
N CYS A 237 5.58 -1.42 9.90
CA CYS A 237 6.45 -2.03 8.90
C CYS A 237 5.97 -3.45 8.60
N LEU A 238 5.90 -3.83 7.33
CA LEU A 238 5.43 -5.13 6.86
C LEU A 238 6.48 -5.74 5.93
N HIS A 239 6.92 -6.96 6.25
CA HIS A 239 7.77 -7.73 5.33
C HIS A 239 6.96 -8.16 4.11
N GLY A 240 7.53 -8.07 2.90
CA GLY A 240 6.83 -8.37 1.65
C GLY A 240 6.18 -9.75 1.55
N LEU A 241 6.69 -10.73 2.28
CA LEU A 241 6.10 -12.08 2.39
C LEU A 241 5.12 -12.24 3.56
N LEU A 242 4.89 -11.21 4.38
CA LEU A 242 3.98 -11.33 5.52
C LEU A 242 2.52 -11.39 5.05
N PRO A 243 1.78 -12.48 5.33
CA PRO A 243 0.35 -12.49 5.09
C PRO A 243 -0.36 -11.48 5.98
N HIS A 244 -1.15 -10.62 5.35
CA HIS A 244 -1.97 -9.63 6.06
C HIS A 244 -3.27 -9.34 5.30
N TRP A 245 -4.24 -8.78 6.01
CA TRP A 245 -5.56 -8.43 5.49
C TRP A 245 -6.20 -7.31 6.29
N SER A 246 -7.34 -6.81 5.87
CA SER A 246 -8.16 -5.92 6.69
C SER A 246 -9.65 -6.10 6.40
N ALA A 247 -10.46 -6.17 7.46
CA ALA A 247 -11.90 -6.33 7.39
C ALA A 247 -12.58 -5.14 6.68
N PRO A 248 -13.80 -5.30 6.15
CA PRO A 248 -14.60 -4.17 5.69
C PRO A 248 -14.84 -3.18 6.82
N ASN A 249 -14.93 -1.89 6.49
CA ASN A 249 -15.36 -0.87 7.43
C ASN A 249 -16.88 -0.69 7.34
N ARG A 250 -17.59 -1.11 8.38
CA ARG A 250 -19.04 -0.89 8.53
C ARG A 250 -19.37 0.09 9.65
N SER A 251 -18.33 0.68 10.26
CA SER A 251 -18.48 1.69 11.31
C SER A 251 -18.82 3.08 10.72
N PRO A 252 -19.26 4.03 11.54
CA PRO A 252 -19.45 5.42 11.12
C PRO A 252 -18.14 6.22 10.99
N ASN A 253 -17.01 5.64 11.39
CA ASN A 253 -15.71 6.31 11.38
C ASN A 253 -14.88 5.85 10.20
N SER A 254 -14.22 6.77 9.47
CA SER A 254 -13.25 6.43 8.44
C SER A 254 -11.96 5.84 9.04
N ARG A 255 -11.18 5.20 8.18
CA ARG A 255 -9.81 4.80 8.49
C ARG A 255 -8.92 5.08 7.28
N GLN A 256 -8.16 6.15 7.36
CA GLN A 256 -7.20 6.55 6.32
C GLN A 256 -5.80 6.05 6.68
N ALA A 257 -5.10 5.55 5.69
CA ALA A 257 -3.70 5.16 5.82
C ALA A 257 -2.93 5.51 4.56
N TYR A 258 -1.65 5.80 4.73
CA TYR A 258 -0.71 5.98 3.64
C TYR A 258 0.28 4.81 3.63
N SER A 259 0.42 4.14 2.49
CA SER A 259 1.41 3.08 2.31
C SER A 259 2.48 3.51 1.33
N VAL A 260 3.74 3.24 1.67
CA VAL A 260 4.90 3.35 0.78
C VAL A 260 5.57 1.99 0.72
N HIS A 261 5.95 1.54 -0.46
CA HIS A 261 6.70 0.31 -0.64
C HIS A 261 8.11 0.61 -1.11
N ALA A 262 9.08 0.00 -0.43
CA ALA A 262 10.49 0.06 -0.78
C ALA A 262 11.00 -1.31 -1.17
N VAL A 263 12.00 -1.35 -2.04
CA VAL A 263 12.76 -2.54 -2.44
C VAL A 263 14.26 -2.27 -2.32
N ASP A 264 15.06 -3.32 -2.31
CA ASP A 264 16.53 -3.19 -2.40
C ASP A 264 16.93 -3.11 -3.88
N ALA A 265 17.70 -2.11 -4.28
CA ALA A 265 18.20 -1.95 -5.65
C ALA A 265 19.03 -3.16 -6.15
N ARG A 266 19.55 -3.96 -5.24
CA ARG A 266 20.31 -5.18 -5.53
C ARG A 266 19.42 -6.36 -5.90
N SER A 267 18.12 -6.30 -5.61
CA SER A 267 17.14 -7.31 -6.01
C SER A 267 16.71 -7.07 -7.45
N ARG A 268 16.45 -8.15 -8.17
CA ARG A 268 15.99 -8.08 -9.55
C ARG A 268 14.48 -7.88 -9.59
N TRP A 269 14.03 -6.69 -10.02
CA TRP A 269 12.63 -6.41 -10.28
C TRP A 269 12.07 -7.29 -11.40
N SER A 270 10.93 -7.92 -11.18
CA SER A 270 10.28 -8.77 -12.18
C SER A 270 9.71 -7.93 -13.32
N SER A 271 10.09 -8.28 -14.55
CA SER A 271 9.50 -7.65 -15.75
C SER A 271 8.02 -7.99 -15.96
N ALA A 272 7.51 -9.01 -15.26
CA ALA A 272 6.09 -9.38 -15.26
C ALA A 272 5.25 -8.58 -14.26
N ASN A 273 5.85 -7.76 -13.40
CA ASN A 273 5.08 -6.91 -12.49
C ASN A 273 4.08 -6.03 -13.25
N TRP A 274 2.89 -5.86 -12.68
CA TRP A 274 1.91 -4.92 -13.22
C TRP A 274 2.48 -3.48 -13.23
N LEU A 275 3.22 -3.12 -12.19
CA LEU A 275 3.92 -1.86 -12.04
C LEU A 275 5.23 -1.93 -12.81
N ARG A 276 5.25 -1.31 -14.00
CA ARG A 276 6.42 -1.25 -14.88
C ARG A 276 7.32 -0.11 -14.48
N LEU A 277 8.61 -0.39 -14.23
CA LEU A 277 9.62 0.62 -13.90
C LEU A 277 10.33 1.19 -15.14
N GLU A 278 10.26 0.49 -16.26
CA GLU A 278 10.89 0.87 -17.53
C GLU A 278 10.28 2.16 -18.11
N GLY A 279 11.14 3.02 -18.68
CA GLY A 279 10.70 4.25 -19.35
C GLY A 279 10.23 5.39 -18.44
N GLY A 280 10.31 5.22 -17.12
CA GLY A 280 10.01 6.27 -16.15
C GLY A 280 11.28 6.95 -15.59
N PRO A 281 11.10 7.95 -14.68
CA PRO A 281 12.21 8.52 -13.95
C PRO A 281 12.93 7.45 -13.12
N ALA A 282 14.20 7.67 -12.83
CA ALA A 282 14.96 6.79 -11.94
C ALA A 282 14.28 6.76 -10.56
N LEU A 283 14.18 5.54 -10.00
CA LEU A 283 13.67 5.39 -8.65
C LEU A 283 14.59 6.14 -7.66
N ARG A 284 14.00 6.74 -6.64
CA ARG A 284 14.70 7.44 -5.58
C ARG A 284 14.56 6.70 -4.26
N GLY A 285 15.58 6.76 -3.43
CA GLY A 285 15.56 6.25 -2.08
C GLY A 285 14.88 7.20 -1.09
N PHE A 286 15.25 7.05 0.18
CA PHE A 286 14.75 7.91 1.27
C PHE A 286 15.54 9.20 1.44
N ASP A 287 16.67 9.37 0.75
CA ASP A 287 17.38 10.64 0.70
C ASP A 287 16.52 11.64 -0.07
N GLY A 288 16.24 12.78 0.54
CA GLY A 288 15.47 13.86 -0.11
C GLY A 288 16.18 14.35 -1.39
N PRO A 289 15.56 15.22 -2.19
CA PRO A 289 16.20 15.82 -3.35
C PRO A 289 17.52 16.41 -2.89
N GLY A 290 18.62 15.97 -3.52
CA GLY A 290 19.98 16.17 -3.05
C GLY A 290 20.22 17.59 -2.55
N ARG A 291 20.58 17.69 -1.26
CA ARG A 291 21.18 18.89 -0.69
C ARG A 291 22.62 18.98 -1.13
#